data_39519d3e7f3f85c304c02e08454c0fc5
#
_entry.id   39519d3e7f3f85c304c02e08454c0fc5
#
_cell.length_a   1.000
_cell.length_b   1.000
_cell.length_c   1.000
_cell.angle_alpha   90.00
_cell.angle_beta   90.00
_cell.angle_gamma   90.00
#
_symmetry.space_group_name_H-M   'P 1'
#
loop_
_entity.id
_entity.type
_entity.pdbx_description
1 polymer ?
#
loop_
_entity_poly.entity_id
_entity_poly.type
_entity_poly.pdbx_seq_one_letter_code
_entity_poly.pdbx_strand_id
1 'polypeptide(L)'
;MATQGKLPARVRLVEVGPRDGLQNEQAMVPVDVKVSLIDHLTDAGFEAIEATAFVSPKWVPQMADAAAVMSRIRRRPGVRYPVLTPNIKGFEAALAAKADEVAVFVAASEAFSRRNINCTIAESLERAKPIFAAAAAHGMRVRGYISCVLGCPYEGDVDPRKVADVAGALYAQGAYEISLGDTIGVGTAGRTQALVAAVSAQVPVAALAGHFHDTYGQALANVYAALEMGVATYDCSVAGLGGCPYAKGATGNVASEDVLYLLNGLGIETGVDMRKIGRAHV
;
A
#
# COMPACT_ATOMS: atom_id res chain seq x y z
N MET A 1 -6.58 24.66 23.31
CA MET A 1 -7.16 23.31 23.36
C MET A 1 -7.40 22.90 21.92
N ALA A 2 -6.63 21.96 21.41
CA ALA A 2 -6.89 21.40 20.09
C ALA A 2 -8.27 20.71 20.15
N THR A 3 -9.17 21.07 19.25
CA THR A 3 -10.42 20.34 19.03
C THR A 3 -10.02 18.92 18.64
N GLN A 4 -10.20 17.94 19.53
CA GLN A 4 -10.13 16.54 19.15
C GLN A 4 -11.12 16.35 18.01
N GLY A 5 -10.60 16.25 16.79
CA GLY A 5 -11.40 15.87 15.63
C GLY A 5 -12.04 14.52 15.92
N LYS A 6 -13.32 14.36 15.58
CA LYS A 6 -14.01 13.08 15.75
C LYS A 6 -13.30 12.06 14.84
N LEU A 7 -12.77 10.98 15.41
CA LEU A 7 -12.16 9.89 14.65
C LEU A 7 -13.15 9.35 13.59
N PRO A 8 -12.67 8.85 12.44
CA PRO A 8 -13.52 8.21 11.46
C PRO A 8 -14.35 7.08 12.08
N ALA A 9 -15.65 7.03 11.79
CA ALA A 9 -16.51 5.95 12.30
C ALA A 9 -16.23 4.60 11.62
N ARG A 10 -15.65 4.65 10.42
CA ARG A 10 -15.26 3.48 9.62
C ARG A 10 -13.89 3.70 9.01
N VAL A 11 -13.09 2.65 9.01
CA VAL A 11 -11.78 2.57 8.36
C VAL A 11 -11.78 1.41 7.37
N ARG A 12 -11.26 1.65 6.18
CA ARG A 12 -10.99 0.62 5.20
C ARG A 12 -9.56 0.11 5.37
N LEU A 13 -9.41 -1.20 5.50
CA LEU A 13 -8.12 -1.87 5.47
C LEU A 13 -7.85 -2.43 4.07
N VAL A 14 -6.64 -2.20 3.58
CA VAL A 14 -6.11 -2.80 2.35
C VAL A 14 -5.08 -3.83 2.77
N GLU A 15 -5.37 -5.08 2.51
CA GLU A 15 -4.47 -6.17 2.84
C GLU A 15 -3.40 -6.32 1.75
N VAL A 16 -2.16 -6.03 2.09
CA VAL A 16 -1.03 -6.06 1.14
C VAL A 16 -0.10 -7.27 1.31
N GLY A 17 -0.40 -8.16 2.25
CA GLY A 17 0.38 -9.36 2.53
C GLY A 17 0.64 -10.24 1.30
N PRO A 18 -0.36 -10.55 0.45
CA PRO A 18 -0.15 -11.39 -0.71
C PRO A 18 0.81 -10.78 -1.76
N ARG A 19 0.91 -9.45 -1.83
CA ARG A 19 1.85 -8.77 -2.74
C ARG A 19 3.08 -8.26 -2.00
N ASP A 20 2.93 -7.21 -1.19
CA ASP A 20 4.04 -6.53 -0.54
C ASP A 20 4.71 -7.41 0.51
N GLY A 21 3.89 -8.13 1.26
CA GLY A 21 4.36 -9.10 2.23
C GLY A 21 5.21 -10.19 1.59
N LEU A 22 4.62 -10.96 0.69
CA LEU A 22 5.25 -12.15 0.12
C LEU A 22 6.40 -11.83 -0.82
N GLN A 23 6.44 -10.67 -1.48
CA GLN A 23 7.51 -10.36 -2.45
C GLN A 23 8.91 -10.40 -1.85
N ASN A 24 9.03 -10.20 -0.53
CA ASN A 24 10.31 -10.18 0.18
C ASN A 24 10.65 -11.53 0.83
N GLU A 25 9.77 -12.53 0.72
CA GLU A 25 10.01 -13.85 1.25
C GLU A 25 11.13 -14.57 0.47
N GLN A 26 12.07 -15.17 1.22
CA GLN A 26 13.22 -15.89 0.61
C GLN A 26 12.79 -17.21 -0.03
N ALA A 27 11.84 -17.90 0.60
CA ALA A 27 11.29 -19.14 0.07
C ALA A 27 10.24 -18.84 -1.00
N MET A 28 10.31 -19.53 -2.14
CA MET A 28 9.28 -19.43 -3.18
C MET A 28 7.97 -19.98 -2.66
N VAL A 29 6.97 -19.12 -2.57
CA VAL A 29 5.62 -19.50 -2.13
C VAL A 29 4.83 -20.06 -3.32
N PRO A 30 4.31 -21.30 -3.24
CA PRO A 30 3.54 -21.90 -4.32
C PRO A 30 2.24 -21.11 -4.62
N VAL A 31 1.79 -21.16 -5.88
CA VAL A 31 0.55 -20.51 -6.34
C VAL A 31 -0.65 -20.91 -5.47
N ASP A 32 -0.76 -22.19 -5.13
CA ASP A 32 -1.87 -22.72 -4.33
C ASP A 32 -1.94 -22.05 -2.94
N VAL A 33 -0.78 -21.81 -2.34
CA VAL A 33 -0.68 -21.13 -1.04
C VAL A 33 -1.08 -19.66 -1.17
N LYS A 34 -0.60 -18.96 -2.20
CA LYS A 34 -1.00 -17.57 -2.48
C LYS A 34 -2.50 -17.42 -2.71
N VAL A 35 -3.09 -18.31 -3.50
CA VAL A 35 -4.54 -18.33 -3.76
C VAL A 35 -5.30 -18.61 -2.47
N SER A 36 -4.87 -19.60 -1.69
CA SER A 36 -5.49 -19.92 -0.39
C SER A 36 -5.44 -18.73 0.57
N LEU A 37 -4.30 -18.04 0.66
CA LEU A 37 -4.15 -16.84 1.47
C LEU A 37 -5.17 -15.76 1.08
N ILE A 38 -5.24 -15.42 -0.22
CA ILE A 38 -6.16 -14.40 -0.73
C ILE A 38 -7.61 -14.78 -0.48
N ASP A 39 -7.97 -16.06 -0.67
CA ASP A 39 -9.31 -16.56 -0.43
C ASP A 39 -9.71 -16.50 1.05
N HIS A 40 -8.80 -16.83 1.98
CA HIS A 40 -9.03 -16.70 3.42
C HIS A 40 -9.18 -15.23 3.85
N LEU A 41 -8.36 -14.32 3.32
CA LEU A 41 -8.47 -12.89 3.57
C LEU A 41 -9.80 -12.32 3.03
N THR A 42 -10.24 -12.81 1.85
CA THR A 42 -11.56 -12.50 1.30
C THR A 42 -12.68 -12.96 2.23
N ASP A 43 -12.58 -14.18 2.77
CA ASP A 43 -13.56 -14.72 3.73
C ASP A 43 -13.51 -14.02 5.09
N ALA A 44 -12.36 -13.44 5.47
CA ALA A 44 -12.22 -12.61 6.67
C ALA A 44 -12.92 -11.25 6.56
N GLY A 45 -13.25 -10.80 5.34
CA GLY A 45 -14.04 -9.59 5.12
C GLY A 45 -13.25 -8.36 4.65
N PHE A 46 -12.01 -8.53 4.19
CA PHE A 46 -11.29 -7.43 3.55
C PHE A 46 -11.99 -6.99 2.26
N GLU A 47 -12.16 -5.68 2.09
CA GLU A 47 -12.77 -5.07 0.89
C GLU A 47 -11.75 -4.81 -0.23
N ALA A 48 -10.46 -4.83 0.09
CA ALA A 48 -9.38 -4.70 -0.87
C ALA A 48 -8.19 -5.58 -0.44
N ILE A 49 -7.71 -6.42 -1.35
CA ILE A 49 -6.58 -7.32 -1.14
C ILE A 49 -5.64 -7.17 -2.34
N GLU A 50 -4.47 -6.60 -2.12
CA GLU A 50 -3.47 -6.47 -3.18
C GLU A 50 -2.92 -7.86 -3.53
N ALA A 51 -3.45 -8.44 -4.60
CA ALA A 51 -3.32 -9.87 -4.87
C ALA A 51 -1.94 -10.28 -5.38
N THR A 52 -1.29 -9.42 -6.17
CA THR A 52 -0.01 -9.74 -6.81
C THR A 52 0.60 -8.50 -7.49
N ALA A 53 1.70 -8.69 -8.24
CA ALA A 53 2.33 -7.65 -9.04
C ALA A 53 2.70 -8.16 -10.44
N PHE A 54 2.45 -7.36 -11.47
CA PHE A 54 2.90 -7.62 -12.84
C PHE A 54 4.24 -6.92 -13.10
N VAL A 55 5.26 -7.36 -12.37
CA VAL A 55 6.65 -6.90 -12.43
C VAL A 55 7.52 -7.90 -13.18
N SER A 56 8.73 -7.50 -13.57
CA SER A 56 9.67 -8.42 -14.22
C SER A 56 10.06 -9.57 -13.27
N PRO A 57 9.86 -10.84 -13.68
CA PRO A 57 10.27 -12.00 -12.88
C PRO A 57 11.79 -12.05 -12.57
N LYS A 58 12.59 -11.35 -13.36
CA LYS A 58 14.04 -11.22 -13.11
C LYS A 58 14.34 -10.43 -11.84
N TRP A 59 13.49 -9.44 -11.51
CA TRP A 59 13.66 -8.58 -10.35
C TRP A 59 12.88 -9.05 -9.13
N VAL A 60 11.69 -9.62 -9.35
CA VAL A 60 10.82 -10.14 -8.30
C VAL A 60 10.34 -11.53 -8.68
N PRO A 61 11.17 -12.58 -8.54
CA PRO A 61 10.80 -13.95 -8.92
C PRO A 61 9.54 -14.44 -8.22
N GLN A 62 9.32 -14.02 -6.98
CA GLN A 62 8.16 -14.38 -6.17
C GLN A 62 6.82 -14.01 -6.85
N MET A 63 6.79 -12.99 -7.72
CA MET A 63 5.59 -12.54 -8.44
C MET A 63 5.50 -13.05 -9.89
N ALA A 64 6.36 -14.02 -10.27
CA ALA A 64 6.38 -14.56 -11.65
C ALA A 64 5.08 -15.25 -12.05
N ASP A 65 4.29 -15.70 -11.09
CA ASP A 65 3.05 -16.45 -11.24
C ASP A 65 1.77 -15.57 -11.17
N ALA A 66 1.91 -14.25 -11.30
CA ALA A 66 0.82 -13.28 -11.14
C ALA A 66 -0.45 -13.62 -11.94
N ALA A 67 -0.32 -13.99 -13.21
CA ALA A 67 -1.47 -14.36 -14.04
C ALA A 67 -2.17 -15.64 -13.53
N ALA A 68 -1.40 -16.62 -13.03
CA ALA A 68 -1.95 -17.83 -12.45
C ALA A 68 -2.72 -17.55 -11.16
N VAL A 69 -2.18 -16.72 -10.28
CA VAL A 69 -2.87 -16.25 -9.05
C VAL A 69 -4.18 -15.59 -9.43
N MET A 70 -4.16 -14.58 -10.31
CA MET A 70 -5.35 -13.82 -10.71
C MET A 70 -6.43 -14.68 -11.38
N SER A 71 -6.05 -15.75 -12.06
CA SER A 71 -7.01 -16.67 -12.72
C SER A 71 -7.67 -17.64 -11.75
N ARG A 72 -7.11 -17.86 -10.55
CA ARG A 72 -7.50 -18.93 -9.62
C ARG A 72 -8.16 -18.44 -8.34
N ILE A 73 -7.95 -17.20 -7.95
CA ILE A 73 -8.60 -16.61 -6.75
C ILE A 73 -10.12 -16.59 -6.91
N ARG A 74 -10.84 -16.78 -5.80
CA ARG A 74 -12.29 -16.62 -5.73
C ARG A 74 -12.65 -15.15 -5.64
N ARG A 75 -13.02 -14.53 -6.75
CA ARG A 75 -13.45 -13.14 -6.73
C ARG A 75 -14.84 -13.02 -6.13
N ARG A 76 -14.96 -12.24 -5.04
CA ARG A 76 -16.22 -11.99 -4.37
C ARG A 76 -16.77 -10.62 -4.78
N PRO A 77 -18.08 -10.51 -5.11
CA PRO A 77 -18.69 -9.20 -5.36
C PRO A 77 -18.47 -8.25 -4.18
N GLY A 78 -18.07 -7.01 -4.48
CA GLY A 78 -17.77 -5.98 -3.48
C GLY A 78 -16.34 -6.03 -2.93
N VAL A 79 -15.54 -7.05 -3.24
CA VAL A 79 -14.11 -7.11 -2.91
C VAL A 79 -13.28 -6.75 -4.14
N ARG A 80 -12.28 -5.91 -3.98
CA ARG A 80 -11.33 -5.51 -5.02
C ARG A 80 -10.01 -6.25 -4.86
N TYR A 81 -9.42 -6.61 -5.98
CA TYR A 81 -8.14 -7.31 -6.04
C TYR A 81 -7.14 -6.49 -6.85
N PRO A 82 -6.66 -5.35 -6.30
CA PRO A 82 -5.65 -4.52 -6.95
C PRO A 82 -4.37 -5.31 -7.22
N VAL A 83 -3.65 -4.91 -8.26
CA VAL A 83 -2.35 -5.46 -8.61
C VAL A 83 -1.35 -4.36 -8.90
N LEU A 84 -0.10 -4.53 -8.49
CA LEU A 84 0.96 -3.56 -8.75
C LEU A 84 1.46 -3.66 -10.20
N THR A 85 1.57 -2.51 -10.88
CA THR A 85 2.07 -2.42 -12.25
C THR A 85 3.12 -1.31 -12.36
N PRO A 86 4.39 -1.64 -12.72
CA PRO A 86 5.46 -0.66 -12.77
C PRO A 86 5.51 0.16 -14.07
N ASN A 87 4.82 -0.30 -15.12
CA ASN A 87 4.85 0.28 -16.46
C ASN A 87 3.67 -0.20 -17.31
N ILE A 88 3.56 0.34 -18.52
CA ILE A 88 2.46 0.01 -19.44
C ILE A 88 2.40 -1.49 -19.80
N LYS A 89 3.55 -2.17 -19.94
CA LYS A 89 3.59 -3.60 -20.21
C LYS A 89 3.00 -4.42 -19.04
N GLY A 90 3.30 -4.01 -17.80
CA GLY A 90 2.69 -4.60 -16.60
C GLY A 90 1.19 -4.34 -16.57
N PHE A 91 0.75 -3.14 -16.94
CA PHE A 91 -0.66 -2.79 -17.05
C PHE A 91 -1.41 -3.68 -18.07
N GLU A 92 -0.84 -3.86 -19.27
CA GLU A 92 -1.43 -4.72 -20.31
C GLU A 92 -1.60 -6.18 -19.82
N ALA A 93 -0.59 -6.70 -19.10
CA ALA A 93 -0.67 -8.03 -18.50
C ALA A 93 -1.72 -8.11 -17.39
N ALA A 94 -1.85 -7.07 -16.56
CA ALA A 94 -2.89 -6.96 -15.55
C ALA A 94 -4.30 -6.91 -16.17
N LEU A 95 -4.47 -6.15 -17.23
CA LEU A 95 -5.72 -6.07 -18.00
C LEU A 95 -6.10 -7.45 -18.59
N ALA A 96 -5.13 -8.14 -19.20
CA ALA A 96 -5.34 -9.49 -19.73
C ALA A 96 -5.72 -10.51 -18.63
N ALA A 97 -5.18 -10.33 -17.41
CA ALA A 97 -5.52 -11.13 -16.23
C ALA A 97 -6.83 -10.67 -15.55
N LYS A 98 -7.55 -9.72 -16.15
CA LYS A 98 -8.82 -9.18 -15.63
C LYS A 98 -8.67 -8.58 -14.21
N ALA A 99 -7.59 -7.85 -13.96
CA ALA A 99 -7.44 -7.08 -12.73
C ALA A 99 -8.56 -6.02 -12.62
N ASP A 100 -9.06 -5.80 -11.41
CA ASP A 100 -10.14 -4.84 -11.15
C ASP A 100 -9.60 -3.41 -10.98
N GLU A 101 -8.36 -3.32 -10.52
CA GLU A 101 -7.69 -2.09 -10.15
C GLU A 101 -6.17 -2.29 -10.28
N VAL A 102 -5.45 -1.24 -10.62
CA VAL A 102 -3.99 -1.27 -10.64
C VAL A 102 -3.41 -0.27 -9.68
N ALA A 103 -2.20 -0.56 -9.22
CA ALA A 103 -1.40 0.36 -8.43
C ALA A 103 -0.11 0.71 -9.17
N VAL A 104 0.28 1.98 -9.07
CA VAL A 104 1.59 2.49 -9.48
C VAL A 104 2.37 2.92 -8.26
N PHE A 105 3.69 3.02 -8.35
CA PHE A 105 4.51 3.49 -7.26
C PHE A 105 5.58 4.47 -7.72
N VAL A 106 5.84 5.44 -6.89
CA VAL A 106 6.91 6.43 -6.99
C VAL A 106 7.58 6.57 -5.63
N ALA A 107 8.59 7.43 -5.50
CA ALA A 107 9.22 7.74 -4.23
C ALA A 107 9.28 9.24 -3.98
N ALA A 108 9.41 9.66 -2.72
CA ALA A 108 9.65 11.04 -2.32
C ALA A 108 11.16 11.36 -2.17
N SER A 109 12.05 10.39 -2.45
CA SER A 109 13.51 10.52 -2.39
C SER A 109 14.11 10.23 -3.76
N GLU A 110 14.97 11.11 -4.25
CA GLU A 110 15.67 10.92 -5.52
C GLU A 110 16.65 9.74 -5.47
N ALA A 111 17.40 9.60 -4.39
CA ALA A 111 18.34 8.49 -4.25
C ALA A 111 17.62 7.15 -4.21
N PHE A 112 16.46 7.07 -3.51
CA PHE A 112 15.66 5.86 -3.48
C PHE A 112 15.07 5.55 -4.86
N SER A 113 14.51 6.54 -5.54
CA SER A 113 13.95 6.38 -6.90
C SER A 113 15.00 5.82 -7.86
N ARG A 114 16.19 6.44 -7.89
CA ARG A 114 17.29 5.98 -8.76
C ARG A 114 17.74 4.55 -8.44
N ARG A 115 17.83 4.17 -7.17
CA ARG A 115 18.27 2.82 -6.77
C ARG A 115 17.19 1.76 -6.97
N ASN A 116 15.93 2.10 -6.73
CA ASN A 116 14.81 1.15 -6.80
C ASN A 116 14.31 0.93 -8.24
N ILE A 117 14.17 2.01 -9.02
CA ILE A 117 13.55 1.96 -10.35
C ILE A 117 14.40 2.61 -11.45
N ASN A 118 15.64 2.94 -11.13
CA ASN A 118 16.63 3.51 -12.06
C ASN A 118 16.10 4.73 -12.84
N CYS A 119 15.47 5.66 -12.14
CA CYS A 119 15.03 6.94 -12.70
C CYS A 119 14.84 8.00 -11.62
N THR A 120 14.73 9.26 -12.02
CA THR A 120 14.35 10.37 -11.15
C THR A 120 12.89 10.29 -10.74
N ILE A 121 12.50 11.06 -9.72
CA ILE A 121 11.09 11.20 -9.34
C ILE A 121 10.27 11.75 -10.52
N ALA A 122 10.76 12.79 -11.20
CA ALA A 122 10.10 13.37 -12.36
C ALA A 122 9.90 12.34 -13.49
N GLU A 123 10.93 11.56 -13.83
CA GLU A 123 10.83 10.49 -14.82
C GLU A 123 9.87 9.39 -14.38
N SER A 124 9.78 9.07 -13.09
CA SER A 124 8.83 8.07 -12.59
C SER A 124 7.39 8.52 -12.75
N LEU A 125 7.10 9.79 -12.49
CA LEU A 125 5.79 10.41 -12.73
C LEU A 125 5.43 10.41 -14.23
N GLU A 126 6.39 10.71 -15.12
CA GLU A 126 6.17 10.63 -16.57
C GLU A 126 5.89 9.19 -17.03
N ARG A 127 6.61 8.19 -16.48
CA ARG A 127 6.38 6.77 -16.78
C ARG A 127 5.01 6.26 -16.32
N ALA A 128 4.41 6.90 -15.32
CA ALA A 128 3.07 6.55 -14.84
C ALA A 128 1.96 7.07 -15.77
N LYS A 129 2.15 8.18 -16.47
CA LYS A 129 1.11 8.80 -17.34
C LYS A 129 0.46 7.83 -18.34
N PRO A 130 1.20 7.00 -19.10
CA PRO A 130 0.59 6.03 -20.00
C PRO A 130 -0.32 5.02 -19.28
N ILE A 131 0.01 4.64 -18.03
CA ILE A 131 -0.82 3.73 -17.23
C ILE A 131 -2.13 4.42 -16.88
N PHE A 132 -2.10 5.68 -16.41
CA PHE A 132 -3.31 6.44 -16.10
C PHE A 132 -4.21 6.60 -17.32
N ALA A 133 -3.63 6.94 -18.47
CA ALA A 133 -4.38 7.09 -19.73
C ALA A 133 -5.03 5.76 -20.18
N ALA A 134 -4.29 4.66 -20.13
CA ALA A 134 -4.81 3.34 -20.48
C ALA A 134 -5.87 2.88 -19.47
N ALA A 135 -5.66 3.09 -18.18
CA ALA A 135 -6.62 2.75 -17.13
C ALA A 135 -7.95 3.50 -17.33
N ALA A 136 -7.88 4.81 -17.60
CA ALA A 136 -9.06 5.62 -17.89
C ALA A 136 -9.84 5.11 -19.12
N ALA A 137 -9.13 4.72 -20.20
CA ALA A 137 -9.73 4.16 -21.39
C ALA A 137 -10.48 2.82 -21.14
N HIS A 138 -10.08 2.09 -20.10
CA HIS A 138 -10.70 0.81 -19.71
C HIS A 138 -11.62 0.93 -18.50
N GLY A 139 -11.87 2.14 -17.97
CA GLY A 139 -12.67 2.34 -16.76
C GLY A 139 -12.05 1.75 -15.50
N MET A 140 -10.73 1.53 -15.49
CA MET A 140 -9.98 0.94 -14.38
C MET A 140 -9.47 2.03 -13.45
N ARG A 141 -9.52 1.79 -12.14
CA ARG A 141 -9.01 2.71 -11.13
C ARG A 141 -7.51 2.51 -10.94
N VAL A 142 -6.81 3.61 -10.61
CA VAL A 142 -5.37 3.59 -10.33
C VAL A 142 -5.12 4.12 -8.93
N ARG A 143 -4.41 3.34 -8.11
CA ARG A 143 -3.89 3.73 -6.79
C ARG A 143 -2.44 4.16 -6.91
N GLY A 144 -2.02 5.22 -6.21
CA GLY A 144 -0.65 5.69 -6.17
C GLY A 144 0.03 5.37 -4.84
N TYR A 145 1.16 4.66 -4.86
CA TYR A 145 2.04 4.49 -3.71
C TYR A 145 3.18 5.50 -3.76
N ILE A 146 3.50 6.12 -2.61
CA ILE A 146 4.68 6.99 -2.47
C ILE A 146 5.57 6.40 -1.39
N SER A 147 6.75 5.91 -1.77
CA SER A 147 7.75 5.39 -0.83
C SER A 147 8.57 6.51 -0.18
N CYS A 148 9.13 6.22 1.00
CA CYS A 148 10.04 7.10 1.74
C CYS A 148 9.43 8.43 2.17
N VAL A 149 8.14 8.44 2.57
CA VAL A 149 7.46 9.70 2.93
C VAL A 149 7.89 10.29 4.28
N LEU A 150 8.45 9.48 5.18
CA LEU A 150 8.90 9.89 6.52
C LEU A 150 10.41 9.76 6.71
N GLY A 151 11.09 9.08 5.78
CA GLY A 151 12.53 8.92 5.80
C GLY A 151 13.02 8.01 4.68
N CYS A 152 14.25 8.24 4.26
CA CYS A 152 14.93 7.52 3.20
C CYS A 152 16.21 6.85 3.74
N PRO A 153 16.48 5.56 3.40
CA PRO A 153 17.69 4.88 3.88
C PRO A 153 19.00 5.45 3.29
N TYR A 154 18.90 6.33 2.31
CA TYR A 154 20.05 6.93 1.61
C TYR A 154 20.21 8.42 1.83
N GLU A 155 19.10 9.16 1.94
CA GLU A 155 19.08 10.63 2.08
C GLU A 155 18.73 11.08 3.50
N GLY A 156 18.29 10.17 4.38
CA GLY A 156 17.83 10.51 5.71
C GLY A 156 16.43 11.15 5.70
N ASP A 157 16.27 12.30 6.32
CA ASP A 157 14.98 12.97 6.45
C ASP A 157 14.42 13.43 5.08
N VAL A 158 13.11 13.29 4.93
CA VAL A 158 12.37 13.73 3.74
C VAL A 158 11.44 14.87 4.11
N ASP A 159 11.53 15.97 3.36
CA ASP A 159 10.67 17.14 3.57
C ASP A 159 9.21 16.80 3.20
N PRO A 160 8.23 16.96 4.11
CA PRO A 160 6.82 16.72 3.81
C PRO A 160 6.27 17.49 2.60
N ARG A 161 6.84 18.66 2.26
CA ARG A 161 6.45 19.44 1.10
C ARG A 161 6.79 18.75 -0.21
N LYS A 162 7.94 18.07 -0.28
CA LYS A 162 8.29 17.22 -1.44
C LYS A 162 7.32 16.07 -1.62
N VAL A 163 6.89 15.46 -0.50
CA VAL A 163 5.87 14.42 -0.55
C VAL A 163 4.54 14.96 -1.04
N ALA A 164 4.14 16.15 -0.58
CA ALA A 164 2.92 16.83 -1.02
C ALA A 164 2.94 17.09 -2.54
N ASP A 165 4.08 17.55 -3.08
CA ASP A 165 4.23 17.80 -4.53
C ASP A 165 4.10 16.52 -5.35
N VAL A 166 4.72 15.42 -4.91
CA VAL A 166 4.61 14.11 -5.56
C VAL A 166 3.19 13.56 -5.46
N ALA A 167 2.55 13.69 -4.31
CA ALA A 167 1.17 13.27 -4.09
C ALA A 167 0.19 14.05 -4.96
N GLY A 168 0.33 15.37 -5.02
CA GLY A 168 -0.45 16.26 -5.88
C GLY A 168 -0.30 15.90 -7.36
N ALA A 169 0.92 15.59 -7.80
CA ALA A 169 1.19 15.19 -9.18
C ALA A 169 0.51 13.86 -9.56
N LEU A 170 0.56 12.84 -8.68
CA LEU A 170 -0.14 11.57 -8.90
C LEU A 170 -1.66 11.74 -8.88
N TYR A 171 -2.16 12.54 -7.93
CA TYR A 171 -3.61 12.80 -7.82
C TYR A 171 -4.13 13.54 -9.04
N ALA A 172 -3.38 14.52 -9.54
CA ALA A 172 -3.70 15.25 -10.77
C ALA A 172 -3.67 14.36 -12.04
N GLN A 173 -2.88 13.29 -12.04
CA GLN A 173 -2.88 12.28 -13.11
C GLN A 173 -4.10 11.34 -13.05
N GLY A 174 -4.89 11.37 -11.97
CA GLY A 174 -6.10 10.57 -11.83
C GLY A 174 -5.98 9.42 -10.82
N ALA A 175 -4.97 9.41 -9.96
CA ALA A 175 -4.96 8.46 -8.83
C ALA A 175 -6.18 8.71 -7.93
N TYR A 176 -6.99 7.70 -7.68
CA TYR A 176 -8.15 7.85 -6.82
C TYR A 176 -7.79 7.90 -5.33
N GLU A 177 -6.61 7.37 -4.98
CA GLU A 177 -6.08 7.28 -3.63
C GLU A 177 -4.56 7.30 -3.65
N ILE A 178 -3.96 7.98 -2.69
CA ILE A 178 -2.51 8.08 -2.49
C ILE A 178 -2.14 7.40 -1.18
N SER A 179 -1.36 6.34 -1.25
CA SER A 179 -0.82 5.64 -0.09
C SER A 179 0.55 6.19 0.28
N LEU A 180 0.65 6.67 1.51
CA LEU A 180 1.85 7.31 2.07
C LEU A 180 2.69 6.26 2.80
N GLY A 181 3.81 5.83 2.18
CA GLY A 181 4.64 4.73 2.65
C GLY A 181 5.83 5.17 3.52
N ASP A 182 5.79 4.81 4.80
CA ASP A 182 6.95 4.85 5.71
C ASP A 182 7.83 3.61 5.48
N THR A 183 8.54 3.61 4.37
CA THR A 183 9.22 2.45 3.79
C THR A 183 10.23 1.78 4.73
N ILE A 184 10.84 2.55 5.63
CA ILE A 184 11.85 2.05 6.58
C ILE A 184 11.38 2.11 8.03
N GLY A 185 10.11 2.49 8.26
CA GLY A 185 9.48 2.49 9.57
C GLY A 185 10.10 3.46 10.58
N VAL A 186 10.58 4.62 10.14
CA VAL A 186 11.23 5.66 10.99
C VAL A 186 10.29 6.79 11.38
N GLY A 187 9.03 6.71 10.94
CA GLY A 187 8.01 7.69 11.27
C GLY A 187 7.65 7.68 12.75
N THR A 188 7.24 8.83 13.24
CA THR A 188 6.67 9.01 14.58
C THR A 188 5.35 9.77 14.46
N ALA A 189 4.49 9.69 15.47
CA ALA A 189 3.16 10.30 15.47
C ALA A 189 3.16 11.77 15.04
N GLY A 190 4.04 12.60 15.61
CA GLY A 190 4.11 14.01 15.25
C GLY A 190 4.59 14.27 13.82
N ARG A 191 5.53 13.45 13.31
CA ARG A 191 5.98 13.52 11.90
C ARG A 191 4.88 13.07 10.94
N THR A 192 4.10 12.08 11.32
CA THR A 192 2.94 11.61 10.55
C THR A 192 1.86 12.68 10.44
N GLN A 193 1.55 13.36 11.55
CA GLN A 193 0.61 14.50 11.53
C GLN A 193 1.10 15.64 10.63
N ALA A 194 2.38 16.01 10.72
CA ALA A 194 2.98 17.02 9.86
C ALA A 194 2.95 16.64 8.39
N LEU A 195 3.22 15.36 8.07
CA LEU A 195 3.12 14.81 6.72
C LEU A 195 1.70 14.92 6.18
N VAL A 196 0.70 14.40 6.93
CA VAL A 196 -0.70 14.43 6.51
C VAL A 196 -1.18 15.87 6.32
N ALA A 197 -0.81 16.79 7.22
CA ALA A 197 -1.13 18.21 7.08
C ALA A 197 -0.56 18.83 5.79
N ALA A 198 0.70 18.52 5.46
CA ALA A 198 1.33 19.02 4.24
C ALA A 198 0.67 18.44 2.97
N VAL A 199 0.43 17.13 2.94
CA VAL A 199 -0.16 16.46 1.77
C VAL A 199 -1.62 16.85 1.58
N SER A 200 -2.38 17.04 2.66
CA SER A 200 -3.80 17.42 2.59
C SER A 200 -4.04 18.83 2.01
N ALA A 201 -3.00 19.64 1.87
CA ALA A 201 -3.06 20.90 1.16
C ALA A 201 -3.21 20.71 -0.38
N GLN A 202 -2.84 19.55 -0.93
CA GLN A 202 -2.88 19.25 -2.36
C GLN A 202 -3.82 18.08 -2.71
N VAL A 203 -4.03 17.14 -1.77
CA VAL A 203 -4.85 15.94 -1.97
C VAL A 203 -5.90 15.86 -0.87
N PRO A 204 -7.20 15.70 -1.18
CA PRO A 204 -8.21 15.55 -0.15
C PRO A 204 -7.88 14.41 0.83
N VAL A 205 -8.05 14.62 2.13
CA VAL A 205 -7.76 13.59 3.15
C VAL A 205 -8.49 12.28 2.88
N ALA A 206 -9.70 12.34 2.35
CA ALA A 206 -10.48 11.15 1.96
C ALA A 206 -9.83 10.32 0.84
N ALA A 207 -8.88 10.88 0.12
CA ALA A 207 -8.08 10.20 -0.91
C ALA A 207 -6.67 9.82 -0.42
N LEU A 208 -6.41 9.91 0.90
CA LEU A 208 -5.14 9.50 1.49
C LEU A 208 -5.28 8.13 2.18
N ALA A 209 -4.21 7.37 2.11
CA ALA A 209 -4.04 6.13 2.87
C ALA A 209 -2.69 6.14 3.59
N GLY A 210 -2.61 5.50 4.76
CA GLY A 210 -1.37 5.28 5.48
C GLY A 210 -0.82 3.88 5.22
N HIS A 211 0.49 3.79 4.98
CA HIS A 211 1.22 2.54 4.83
C HIS A 211 2.47 2.63 5.72
N PHE A 212 2.41 1.97 6.88
CA PHE A 212 3.43 2.11 7.91
C PHE A 212 4.14 0.80 8.17
N HIS A 213 5.49 0.84 8.17
CA HIS A 213 6.32 -0.26 8.64
C HIS A 213 6.57 -0.12 10.15
N ASP A 214 6.73 -1.25 10.82
CA ASP A 214 6.80 -1.32 12.29
C ASP A 214 8.23 -1.52 12.82
N THR A 215 9.24 -1.07 12.07
CA THR A 215 10.68 -1.27 12.38
C THR A 215 11.06 -0.84 13.80
N TYR A 216 10.46 0.22 14.31
CA TYR A 216 10.70 0.73 15.66
C TYR A 216 9.47 0.62 16.56
N GLY A 217 8.47 -0.22 16.22
CA GLY A 217 7.25 -0.36 16.99
C GLY A 217 6.38 0.91 16.98
N GLN A 218 6.47 1.74 15.94
CA GLN A 218 5.75 3.02 15.87
C GLN A 218 4.57 3.00 14.90
N ALA A 219 4.38 1.92 14.16
CA ALA A 219 3.35 1.90 13.12
C ALA A 219 1.94 2.15 13.67
N LEU A 220 1.56 1.54 14.81
CA LEU A 220 0.26 1.79 15.43
C LEU A 220 0.10 3.22 15.94
N ALA A 221 1.16 3.83 16.48
CA ALA A 221 1.15 5.24 16.86
C ALA A 221 0.96 6.15 15.64
N ASN A 222 1.57 5.82 14.51
CA ASN A 222 1.41 6.53 13.25
C ASN A 222 0.00 6.35 12.66
N VAL A 223 -0.58 5.15 12.74
CA VAL A 223 -1.99 4.88 12.39
C VAL A 223 -2.91 5.78 13.21
N TYR A 224 -2.73 5.80 14.54
CA TYR A 224 -3.56 6.63 15.43
C TYR A 224 -3.41 8.12 15.12
N ALA A 225 -2.18 8.59 14.92
CA ALA A 225 -1.91 9.99 14.57
C ALA A 225 -2.56 10.39 13.23
N ALA A 226 -2.55 9.49 12.24
CA ALA A 226 -3.21 9.72 10.95
C ALA A 226 -4.75 9.68 11.06
N LEU A 227 -5.31 8.81 11.94
CA LEU A 227 -6.75 8.80 12.26
C LEU A 227 -7.21 10.14 12.83
N GLU A 228 -6.43 10.76 13.73
CA GLU A 228 -6.72 12.09 14.27
C GLU A 228 -6.74 13.18 13.19
N MET A 229 -6.02 12.97 12.09
CA MET A 229 -6.02 13.85 10.91
C MET A 229 -7.12 13.51 9.90
N GLY A 230 -7.97 12.49 10.18
CA GLY A 230 -9.09 12.10 9.35
C GLY A 230 -8.77 11.08 8.25
N VAL A 231 -7.55 10.53 8.20
CA VAL A 231 -7.24 9.43 7.27
C VAL A 231 -8.03 8.19 7.68
N ALA A 232 -8.73 7.59 6.72
CA ALA A 232 -9.64 6.47 6.95
C ALA A 232 -9.34 5.24 6.09
N THR A 233 -8.13 5.16 5.52
CA THR A 233 -7.65 3.97 4.79
C THR A 233 -6.23 3.64 5.26
N TYR A 234 -5.98 2.35 5.54
CA TYR A 234 -4.65 1.88 5.93
C TYR A 234 -4.30 0.59 5.23
N ASP A 235 -3.04 0.50 4.77
CA ASP A 235 -2.43 -0.73 4.33
C ASP A 235 -1.92 -1.49 5.54
N CYS A 236 -2.15 -2.78 5.56
CA CYS A 236 -1.68 -3.69 6.59
C CYS A 236 -1.39 -5.06 5.98
N SER A 237 -0.67 -5.88 6.68
CA SER A 237 -0.30 -7.21 6.21
C SER A 237 -0.54 -8.25 7.29
N VAL A 238 -1.22 -9.32 6.96
CA VAL A 238 -1.43 -10.44 7.88
C VAL A 238 -0.09 -10.91 8.46
N ALA A 239 -0.04 -11.14 9.77
CA ALA A 239 1.16 -11.51 10.52
C ALA A 239 2.34 -10.52 10.38
N GLY A 240 2.11 -9.29 9.90
CA GLY A 240 3.17 -8.33 9.63
C GLY A 240 4.11 -8.75 8.50
N LEU A 241 3.64 -9.58 7.56
CA LEU A 241 4.44 -10.02 6.43
C LEU A 241 5.00 -8.84 5.65
N GLY A 242 6.27 -8.93 5.25
CA GLY A 242 6.97 -7.93 4.48
C GLY A 242 8.31 -7.56 5.07
N GLY A 243 8.96 -6.61 4.45
CA GLY A 243 10.26 -6.09 4.87
C GLY A 243 10.71 -5.03 3.89
N CYS A 244 11.84 -4.40 4.16
CA CYS A 244 12.47 -3.51 3.21
C CYS A 244 13.83 -4.08 2.81
N PRO A 245 14.02 -4.53 1.55
CA PRO A 245 15.30 -5.09 1.11
C PRO A 245 16.42 -4.03 1.11
N TYR A 246 16.07 -2.75 1.15
CA TYR A 246 16.99 -1.62 1.16
C TYR A 246 17.37 -1.12 2.57
N ALA A 247 16.69 -1.63 3.60
CA ALA A 247 16.95 -1.26 5.00
C ALA A 247 17.22 -2.53 5.82
N LYS A 248 18.50 -2.85 6.03
CA LYS A 248 18.88 -4.00 6.84
C LYS A 248 18.32 -3.89 8.26
N GLY A 249 17.53 -4.88 8.68
CA GLY A 249 16.90 -4.92 9.99
C GLY A 249 15.54 -4.20 10.06
N ALA A 250 15.04 -3.63 8.97
CA ALA A 250 13.67 -3.15 8.91
C ALA A 250 12.71 -4.35 9.01
N THR A 251 11.72 -4.25 9.90
CA THR A 251 10.62 -5.20 10.00
C THR A 251 9.62 -4.97 8.87
N GLY A 252 8.61 -5.83 8.80
CA GLY A 252 7.58 -5.74 7.78
C GLY A 252 6.54 -4.65 8.01
N ASN A 253 5.49 -4.77 7.25
CA ASN A 253 4.29 -3.96 7.40
C ASN A 253 3.71 -4.06 8.82
N VAL A 254 2.94 -3.08 9.23
CA VAL A 254 2.10 -3.22 10.42
C VAL A 254 1.17 -4.43 10.26
N ALA A 255 1.07 -5.25 11.30
CA ALA A 255 0.24 -6.45 11.26
C ALA A 255 -1.26 -6.07 11.18
N SER A 256 -2.00 -6.77 10.31
CA SER A 256 -3.44 -6.58 10.17
C SER A 256 -4.17 -6.81 11.49
N GLU A 257 -3.71 -7.77 12.28
CA GLU A 257 -4.23 -8.13 13.60
C GLU A 257 -4.10 -6.98 14.59
N ASP A 258 -2.94 -6.33 14.60
CA ASP A 258 -2.65 -5.24 15.52
C ASP A 258 -3.46 -3.98 15.18
N VAL A 259 -3.58 -3.67 13.89
CA VAL A 259 -4.44 -2.58 13.42
C VAL A 259 -5.91 -2.85 13.75
N LEU A 260 -6.39 -4.06 13.53
CA LEU A 260 -7.76 -4.46 13.87
C LEU A 260 -8.01 -4.38 15.38
N TYR A 261 -7.05 -4.82 16.18
CA TYR A 261 -7.17 -4.73 17.65
C TYR A 261 -7.30 -3.28 18.11
N LEU A 262 -6.45 -2.38 17.54
CA LEU A 262 -6.50 -0.94 17.82
C LEU A 262 -7.87 -0.35 17.43
N LEU A 263 -8.32 -0.60 16.19
CA LEU A 263 -9.55 -0.02 15.65
C LEU A 263 -10.80 -0.53 16.39
N ASN A 264 -10.84 -1.82 16.73
CA ASN A 264 -11.90 -2.42 17.53
C ASN A 264 -11.95 -1.78 18.92
N GLY A 265 -10.79 -1.55 19.56
CA GLY A 265 -10.71 -0.88 20.85
C GLY A 265 -11.20 0.57 20.82
N LEU A 266 -11.09 1.22 19.68
CA LEU A 266 -11.59 2.59 19.43
C LEU A 266 -13.08 2.62 19.01
N GLY A 267 -13.73 1.46 18.81
CA GLY A 267 -15.10 1.36 18.32
C GLY A 267 -15.25 1.74 16.85
N ILE A 268 -14.17 1.64 16.04
CA ILE A 268 -14.15 1.96 14.62
C ILE A 268 -14.47 0.70 13.80
N GLU A 269 -15.46 0.80 12.92
CA GLU A 269 -15.85 -0.30 12.04
C GLU A 269 -14.83 -0.53 10.91
N THR A 270 -14.50 -1.80 10.62
CA THR A 270 -13.64 -2.18 9.48
C THR A 270 -14.31 -3.15 8.53
N GLY A 271 -15.31 -3.89 8.99
CA GLY A 271 -15.92 -5.01 8.25
C GLY A 271 -15.12 -6.31 8.30
N VAL A 272 -13.91 -6.31 8.89
CA VAL A 272 -13.03 -7.48 8.96
C VAL A 272 -13.23 -8.26 10.25
N ASP A 273 -13.42 -9.59 10.15
CA ASP A 273 -13.53 -10.48 11.29
C ASP A 273 -12.13 -10.99 11.69
N MET A 274 -11.59 -10.44 12.77
CA MET A 274 -10.28 -10.77 13.32
C MET A 274 -10.13 -12.27 13.65
N ARG A 275 -11.22 -12.96 14.03
CA ARG A 275 -11.18 -14.40 14.35
C ARG A 275 -10.92 -15.28 13.12
N LYS A 276 -11.24 -14.77 11.93
CA LYS A 276 -11.00 -15.46 10.66
C LYS A 276 -9.59 -15.26 10.12
N ILE A 277 -8.92 -14.17 10.52
CA ILE A 277 -7.54 -13.91 10.11
C ILE A 277 -6.60 -15.01 10.59
N GLY A 278 -6.78 -15.56 11.81
CA GLY A 278 -5.97 -16.67 12.30
C GLY A 278 -5.96 -17.92 11.41
N ARG A 279 -6.91 -18.05 10.48
CA ARG A 279 -6.91 -19.11 9.47
C ARG A 279 -6.03 -18.81 8.25
N ALA A 280 -5.68 -17.56 8.05
CA ALA A 280 -4.79 -17.15 6.97
C ALA A 280 -3.31 -17.44 7.27
N HIS A 281 -2.99 -17.77 8.53
CA HIS A 281 -1.64 -18.12 8.97
C HIS A 281 -1.28 -19.60 8.77
N VAL A 282 -2.17 -20.42 8.25
CA VAL A 282 -1.98 -21.90 8.17
C VAL A 282 -1.48 -22.34 6.81
#